data_21b25ef45120164972510db5cd680e57
#
_entry.id   21b25ef45120164972510db5cd680e57
#
_cell.length_a   1.000
_cell.length_b   1.000
_cell.length_c   1.000
_cell.angle_alpha   90.00
_cell.angle_beta   90.00
_cell.angle_gamma   90.00
#
_symmetry.space_group_name_H-M   'P 1'
#
loop_
_entity.id
_entity.type
_entity.pdbx_description
1 polymer ?
#
loop_
_entity_poly.entity_id
_entity_poly.type
_entity_poly.pdbx_seq_one_letter_code
_entity_poly.pdbx_strand_id
1 'polypeptide(L)'
;TKEKVELGRLLFFDKRLSQDNTIACANCHMAKFAFTDGKPVSAGIRGQKGGRSAPASFNRVFSSTQFWDGRAPTLEAQSVGPFTNPIEHGFANYDVMNAKMMKIAGYRKLFKQVFGDDTITTERVGMAIASFQRTVLSGNSPADRFDQGGETGAIPEAAQKGLILFRDKARCTKCHSGFNFTDEKFHNLGIGWDDNKVDLGRYMVTQNPEELGAFKTPTLREIARSAPYMHDGRFKTLAEVVDFYNKGGVKNPHQDNLVIPLELTDQEKHDLVGFLQTLNGEGWQHVTAPKAFPK
;
A
#
# COMPACT_ATOMS: atom_id res chain seq x y z
N THR A 1 14.27 -7.20 16.37
CA THR A 1 13.91 -7.63 17.73
C THR A 1 12.53 -7.11 18.11
N LYS A 2 11.91 -7.67 19.14
CA LYS A 2 10.59 -7.23 19.65
C LYS A 2 10.61 -5.78 20.08
N GLU A 3 11.69 -5.33 20.72
CA GLU A 3 11.88 -3.95 21.18
C GLU A 3 11.91 -2.98 20.02
N LYS A 4 12.58 -3.33 18.89
CA LYS A 4 12.64 -2.50 17.70
C LYS A 4 11.27 -2.43 17.01
N VAL A 5 10.53 -3.53 16.94
CA VAL A 5 9.16 -3.56 16.41
C VAL A 5 8.24 -2.67 17.24
N GLU A 6 8.32 -2.76 18.58
CA GLU A 6 7.48 -1.93 19.46
C GLU A 6 7.84 -0.44 19.36
N LEU A 7 9.14 -0.10 19.29
CA LEU A 7 9.57 1.28 19.01
C LEU A 7 9.00 1.77 17.67
N GLY A 8 9.06 0.95 16.63
CA GLY A 8 8.50 1.27 15.33
C GLY A 8 6.98 1.47 15.37
N ARG A 9 6.26 0.64 16.13
CA ARG A 9 4.82 0.81 16.34
C ARG A 9 4.49 2.13 17.04
N LEU A 10 5.22 2.49 18.08
CA LEU A 10 5.06 3.78 18.76
C LEU A 10 5.27 4.94 17.78
N LEU A 11 6.35 4.93 17.00
CA LEU A 11 6.66 5.96 16.01
C LEU A 11 5.61 6.04 14.90
N PHE A 12 5.11 4.91 14.41
CA PHE A 12 4.09 4.84 13.35
C PHE A 12 2.76 5.52 13.75
N PHE A 13 2.40 5.48 15.01
CA PHE A 13 1.16 6.07 15.52
C PHE A 13 1.35 7.46 16.14
N ASP A 14 2.58 7.95 16.32
CA ASP A 14 2.82 9.19 17.04
C ASP A 14 2.76 10.43 16.15
N LYS A 15 1.76 11.26 16.38
CA LYS A 15 1.55 12.51 15.64
C LYS A 15 2.67 13.55 15.83
N ARG A 16 3.49 13.42 16.88
CA ARG A 16 4.66 14.30 17.09
C ARG A 16 5.72 14.14 16.00
N LEU A 17 5.63 13.08 15.17
CA LEU A 17 6.41 12.90 13.94
C LEU A 17 5.88 13.70 12.74
N SER A 18 4.99 14.70 12.96
CA SER A 18 4.69 15.75 11.99
C SER A 18 5.04 17.13 12.56
N GLN A 19 5.25 18.12 11.70
CA GLN A 19 5.68 19.47 12.09
C GLN A 19 4.72 20.09 13.11
N ASP A 20 3.42 19.95 12.86
CA ASP A 20 2.33 20.55 13.63
C ASP A 20 1.66 19.59 14.65
N ASN A 21 2.17 18.38 14.82
CA ASN A 21 1.63 17.33 15.70
C ASN A 21 0.23 16.83 15.32
N THR A 22 -0.17 16.93 14.06
CA THR A 22 -1.52 16.53 13.62
C THR A 22 -1.54 15.19 12.88
N ILE A 23 -0.44 14.81 12.24
CA ILE A 23 -0.35 13.64 11.35
C ILE A 23 0.65 12.62 11.90
N ALA A 24 0.28 11.36 11.81
CA ALA A 24 1.14 10.17 11.96
C ALA A 24 0.96 9.26 10.75
N CYS A 25 1.84 8.28 10.53
CA CYS A 25 1.69 7.29 9.47
C CYS A 25 0.30 6.61 9.52
N ALA A 26 -0.17 6.30 10.74
CA ALA A 26 -1.48 5.70 10.99
C ALA A 26 -2.68 6.58 10.58
N ASN A 27 -2.50 7.86 10.25
CA ASN A 27 -3.59 8.68 9.72
C ASN A 27 -3.93 8.36 8.26
N CYS A 28 -2.93 7.94 7.48
CA CYS A 28 -3.09 7.53 6.09
C CYS A 28 -3.10 5.99 5.96
N HIS A 29 -2.61 5.26 6.94
CA HIS A 29 -2.54 3.80 6.96
C HIS A 29 -3.31 3.22 8.15
N MET A 30 -4.65 3.33 8.09
CA MET A 30 -5.56 2.90 9.16
C MET A 30 -5.91 1.42 9.03
N ALA A 31 -5.74 0.63 10.08
CA ALA A 31 -6.05 -0.80 10.09
C ALA A 31 -7.51 -1.09 9.64
N LYS A 32 -8.49 -0.29 10.05
CA LYS A 32 -9.90 -0.44 9.66
C LYS A 32 -10.17 -0.34 8.15
N PHE A 33 -9.26 0.27 7.38
CA PHE A 33 -9.32 0.38 5.92
C PHE A 33 -8.19 -0.42 5.26
N ALA A 34 -7.82 -1.54 5.86
CA ALA A 34 -6.74 -2.39 5.35
C ALA A 34 -5.43 -1.60 5.13
N PHE A 35 -5.05 -0.76 6.11
CA PHE A 35 -3.87 0.11 6.06
C PHE A 35 -3.81 1.05 4.85
N THR A 36 -4.98 1.48 4.37
CA THR A 36 -5.19 2.70 3.58
C THR A 36 -5.96 3.72 4.43
N ASP A 37 -6.41 4.85 3.86
CA ASP A 37 -7.25 5.82 4.60
C ASP A 37 -8.71 5.85 4.10
N GLY A 38 -9.06 5.00 3.12
CA GLY A 38 -10.40 4.93 2.54
C GLY A 38 -10.78 6.18 1.72
N LYS A 39 -9.80 6.94 1.24
CA LYS A 39 -10.00 8.16 0.46
C LYS A 39 -9.30 8.09 -0.90
N PRO A 40 -9.81 8.80 -1.93
CA PRO A 40 -9.12 8.88 -3.22
C PRO A 40 -7.69 9.42 -3.09
N VAL A 41 -7.50 10.44 -2.26
CA VAL A 41 -6.18 11.01 -1.93
C VAL A 41 -6.13 11.35 -0.45
N SER A 42 -4.98 11.09 0.16
CA SER A 42 -4.76 11.36 1.59
C SER A 42 -4.64 12.87 1.88
N ALA A 43 -5.02 13.24 3.10
CA ALA A 43 -4.79 14.59 3.63
C ALA A 43 -3.67 14.56 4.68
N GLY A 44 -2.66 15.39 4.48
CA GLY A 44 -1.56 15.60 5.42
C GLY A 44 -1.76 16.80 6.33
N ILE A 45 -0.64 17.42 6.76
CA ILE A 45 -0.69 18.58 7.65
C ILE A 45 -1.54 19.72 7.06
N ARG A 46 -2.20 20.48 7.94
CA ARG A 46 -3.06 21.60 7.54
C ARG A 46 -4.17 21.21 6.55
N GLY A 47 -4.52 19.91 6.46
CA GLY A 47 -5.54 19.40 5.55
C GLY A 47 -5.13 19.42 4.06
N GLN A 48 -3.87 19.60 3.75
CA GLN A 48 -3.35 19.58 2.37
C GLN A 48 -3.55 18.20 1.76
N LYS A 49 -4.01 18.15 0.50
CA LYS A 49 -4.27 16.89 -0.20
C LYS A 49 -3.05 16.46 -1.03
N GLY A 50 -2.69 15.19 -0.92
CA GLY A 50 -1.73 14.54 -1.79
C GLY A 50 -2.25 14.33 -3.21
N GLY A 51 -1.39 13.85 -4.10
CA GLY A 51 -1.76 13.54 -5.49
C GLY A 51 -2.18 12.09 -5.72
N ARG A 52 -1.92 11.20 -4.77
CA ARG A 52 -2.17 9.76 -4.91
C ARG A 52 -2.87 9.17 -3.69
N SER A 53 -3.57 8.06 -3.89
CA SER A 53 -4.16 7.23 -2.84
C SER A 53 -3.08 6.60 -1.96
N ALA A 54 -3.36 6.45 -0.66
CA ALA A 54 -2.47 5.72 0.25
C ALA A 54 -2.44 4.23 -0.12
N PRO A 55 -1.29 3.65 -0.52
CA PRO A 55 -1.21 2.22 -0.78
C PRO A 55 -1.32 1.44 0.53
N ALA A 56 -1.85 0.22 0.47
CA ALA A 56 -1.91 -0.67 1.61
C ALA A 56 -0.51 -0.98 2.17
N SER A 57 -0.36 -0.99 3.50
CA SER A 57 0.94 -1.15 4.17
C SER A 57 1.21 -2.56 4.69
N PHE A 58 0.37 -3.57 4.40
CA PHE A 58 0.70 -4.94 4.77
C PHE A 58 1.51 -5.66 3.70
N ASN A 59 2.17 -6.74 4.12
CA ASN A 59 3.03 -7.58 3.29
C ASN A 59 4.19 -6.83 2.62
N ARG A 60 4.54 -5.64 3.13
CA ARG A 60 5.59 -4.81 2.52
C ARG A 60 7.00 -5.41 2.64
N VAL A 61 7.18 -6.38 3.54
CA VAL A 61 8.42 -7.17 3.66
C VAL A 61 8.78 -7.92 2.37
N PHE A 62 7.76 -8.25 1.56
CA PHE A 62 7.94 -9.01 0.31
C PHE A 62 8.10 -8.11 -0.93
N SER A 63 8.04 -6.79 -0.77
CA SER A 63 8.12 -5.87 -1.90
C SER A 63 9.54 -5.42 -2.18
N SER A 64 9.92 -5.45 -3.44
CA SER A 64 11.24 -5.04 -3.94
C SER A 64 11.46 -3.52 -3.89
N THR A 65 10.40 -2.74 -4.08
CA THR A 65 10.40 -1.28 -4.02
C THR A 65 9.12 -0.77 -3.36
N GLN A 66 9.13 0.48 -2.90
CA GLN A 66 8.02 1.08 -2.18
C GLN A 66 7.46 2.30 -2.94
N PHE A 67 6.25 2.73 -2.60
CA PHE A 67 5.39 3.69 -3.30
C PHE A 67 4.85 3.15 -4.63
N TRP A 68 3.85 3.86 -5.19
CA TRP A 68 3.23 3.52 -6.47
C TRP A 68 4.20 3.57 -7.65
N ASP A 69 5.20 4.45 -7.60
CA ASP A 69 6.23 4.65 -8.62
C ASP A 69 7.55 3.92 -8.32
N GLY A 70 7.65 3.23 -7.18
CA GLY A 70 8.84 2.48 -6.78
C GLY A 70 10.06 3.35 -6.47
N ARG A 71 9.87 4.64 -6.13
CA ARG A 71 10.97 5.58 -5.88
C ARG A 71 11.80 5.27 -4.64
N ALA A 72 11.29 4.52 -3.67
CA ALA A 72 12.05 4.11 -2.50
C ALA A 72 12.53 2.66 -2.66
N PRO A 73 13.85 2.41 -2.60
CA PRO A 73 14.42 1.08 -2.84
C PRO A 73 14.26 0.13 -1.64
N THR A 74 13.98 0.66 -0.46
CA THR A 74 13.80 -0.14 0.77
C THR A 74 12.63 0.38 1.59
N LEU A 75 12.16 -0.43 2.51
CA LEU A 75 11.12 -0.04 3.44
C LEU A 75 11.60 1.02 4.43
N GLU A 76 12.89 1.00 4.80
CA GLU A 76 13.54 2.03 5.61
C GLU A 76 13.51 3.40 4.90
N ALA A 77 13.90 3.45 3.64
CA ALA A 77 13.85 4.68 2.83
C ALA A 77 12.41 5.20 2.67
N GLN A 78 11.45 4.31 2.45
CA GLN A 78 10.03 4.67 2.40
C GLN A 78 9.55 5.26 3.73
N SER A 79 9.93 4.64 4.86
CA SER A 79 9.45 5.01 6.20
C SER A 79 9.83 6.44 6.60
N VAL A 80 10.88 7.00 6.03
CA VAL A 80 11.33 8.37 6.34
C VAL A 80 10.94 9.40 5.29
N GLY A 81 10.69 8.98 4.05
CA GLY A 81 10.36 9.88 2.95
C GLY A 81 9.22 10.88 3.25
N PRO A 82 8.10 10.45 3.85
CA PRO A 82 6.99 11.32 4.18
C PRO A 82 7.31 12.47 5.15
N PHE A 83 8.33 12.36 5.98
CA PHE A 83 8.63 13.38 7.01
C PHE A 83 8.98 14.73 6.42
N THR A 84 9.75 14.77 5.33
CA THR A 84 10.15 16.01 4.66
C THR A 84 9.20 16.40 3.51
N ASN A 85 8.18 15.61 3.24
CA ASN A 85 7.15 15.99 2.29
C ASN A 85 6.30 17.14 2.87
N PRO A 86 6.25 18.31 2.22
CA PRO A 86 5.57 19.48 2.74
C PRO A 86 4.06 19.31 2.89
N ILE A 87 3.47 18.35 2.15
CA ILE A 87 2.04 18.03 2.22
C ILE A 87 1.77 17.02 3.34
N GLU A 88 2.64 16.01 3.53
CA GLU A 88 2.39 14.88 4.44
C GLU A 88 2.74 15.24 5.91
N HIS A 89 4.02 15.22 6.30
CA HIS A 89 4.46 15.50 7.66
C HIS A 89 5.09 16.90 7.83
N GLY A 90 5.60 17.51 6.76
CA GLY A 90 5.94 18.92 6.64
C GLY A 90 7.18 19.40 7.36
N PHE A 91 8.09 18.53 7.80
CA PHE A 91 9.37 19.00 8.34
C PHE A 91 10.23 19.63 7.24
N ALA A 92 10.90 20.72 7.57
CA ALA A 92 11.82 21.39 6.64
C ALA A 92 12.97 20.50 6.17
N ASN A 93 13.47 19.66 7.07
CA ASN A 93 14.48 18.64 6.84
C ASN A 93 14.50 17.61 7.98
N TYR A 94 15.30 16.57 7.85
CA TYR A 94 15.42 15.51 8.85
C TYR A 94 16.04 15.96 10.16
N ASP A 95 16.97 16.94 10.16
CA ASP A 95 17.59 17.44 11.38
C ASP A 95 16.57 18.10 12.30
N VAL A 96 15.61 18.84 11.74
CA VAL A 96 14.52 19.44 12.49
C VAL A 96 13.63 18.36 13.12
N MET A 97 13.34 17.29 12.40
CA MET A 97 12.60 16.13 12.91
C MET A 97 13.39 15.46 14.06
N ASN A 98 14.65 15.12 13.83
CA ASN A 98 15.52 14.46 14.80
C ASN A 98 15.64 15.30 16.09
N ALA A 99 15.90 16.61 15.95
CA ALA A 99 16.00 17.53 17.08
C ALA A 99 14.69 17.63 17.88
N LYS A 100 13.53 17.57 17.19
CA LYS A 100 12.22 17.52 17.86
C LYS A 100 12.05 16.24 18.67
N MET A 101 12.38 15.09 18.09
CA MET A 101 12.25 13.79 18.76
C MET A 101 13.25 13.63 19.91
N MET A 102 14.46 14.19 19.81
CA MET A 102 15.48 14.21 20.87
C MET A 102 15.02 14.94 22.14
N LYS A 103 14.04 15.85 22.07
CA LYS A 103 13.47 16.51 23.24
C LYS A 103 12.58 15.61 24.08
N ILE A 104 12.18 14.44 23.57
CA ILE A 104 11.30 13.50 24.24
C ILE A 104 12.14 12.45 24.97
N ALA A 105 12.29 12.61 26.29
CA ALA A 105 13.17 11.76 27.11
C ALA A 105 12.80 10.26 27.01
N GLY A 106 11.50 9.95 26.95
CA GLY A 106 11.04 8.58 26.79
C GLY A 106 11.47 7.92 25.48
N TYR A 107 11.52 8.66 24.35
CA TYR A 107 12.08 8.14 23.11
C TYR A 107 13.58 7.92 23.21
N ARG A 108 14.34 8.86 23.77
CA ARG A 108 15.79 8.66 23.99
C ARG A 108 16.07 7.36 24.75
N LYS A 109 15.31 7.10 25.83
CA LYS A 109 15.42 5.86 26.60
C LYS A 109 15.16 4.61 25.73
N LEU A 110 14.11 4.64 24.91
CA LEU A 110 13.79 3.51 24.01
C LEU A 110 14.84 3.33 22.92
N PHE A 111 15.36 4.42 22.34
CA PHE A 111 16.45 4.33 21.34
C PHE A 111 17.72 3.73 21.99
N LYS A 112 18.05 4.13 23.22
CA LYS A 112 19.16 3.51 23.94
C LYS A 112 18.97 2.01 24.14
N GLN A 113 17.76 1.54 24.46
CA GLN A 113 17.48 0.12 24.62
C GLN A 113 17.60 -0.65 23.29
N VAL A 114 17.20 -0.04 22.17
CA VAL A 114 17.15 -0.69 20.85
C VAL A 114 18.48 -0.60 20.11
N PHE A 115 19.20 0.52 20.22
CA PHE A 115 20.38 0.82 19.40
C PHE A 115 21.69 0.98 20.19
N GLY A 116 21.63 0.91 21.53
CA GLY A 116 22.81 0.97 22.41
C GLY A 116 23.12 2.37 22.97
N ASP A 117 22.70 3.44 22.30
CA ASP A 117 22.80 4.83 22.75
C ASP A 117 21.50 5.60 22.51
N ASP A 118 21.33 6.77 23.11
CA ASP A 118 20.09 7.54 23.10
C ASP A 118 19.94 8.50 21.90
N THR A 119 20.82 8.41 20.93
CA THR A 119 20.79 9.26 19.73
C THR A 119 19.64 8.85 18.79
N ILE A 120 18.82 9.81 18.43
CA ILE A 120 17.73 9.63 17.47
C ILE A 120 18.17 10.17 16.11
N THR A 121 18.38 9.28 15.15
CA THR A 121 18.71 9.63 13.76
C THR A 121 17.59 9.20 12.84
N THR A 122 17.48 9.84 11.69
CA THR A 122 16.52 9.49 10.63
C THR A 122 16.62 8.02 10.24
N GLU A 123 17.84 7.51 10.09
CA GLU A 123 18.10 6.11 9.76
C GLU A 123 17.49 5.17 10.82
N ARG A 124 17.77 5.42 12.11
CA ARG A 124 17.23 4.61 13.21
C ARG A 124 15.71 4.69 13.31
N VAL A 125 15.11 5.86 13.06
CA VAL A 125 13.66 6.03 12.96
C VAL A 125 13.11 5.17 11.82
N GLY A 126 13.73 5.23 10.63
CA GLY A 126 13.38 4.41 9.48
C GLY A 126 13.48 2.91 9.79
N MET A 127 14.59 2.46 10.39
CA MET A 127 14.79 1.07 10.79
C MET A 127 13.71 0.57 11.76
N ALA A 128 13.31 1.40 12.72
CA ALA A 128 12.29 1.02 13.69
C ALA A 128 10.90 0.91 13.03
N ILE A 129 10.47 1.93 12.27
CA ILE A 129 9.18 1.92 11.57
C ILE A 129 9.12 0.77 10.57
N ALA A 130 10.17 0.55 9.78
CA ALA A 130 10.24 -0.57 8.83
C ALA A 130 10.18 -1.93 9.54
N SER A 131 10.81 -2.07 10.71
CA SER A 131 10.71 -3.31 11.51
C SER A 131 9.27 -3.59 11.95
N PHE A 132 8.52 -2.56 12.36
CA PHE A 132 7.09 -2.70 12.66
C PHE A 132 6.29 -3.06 11.41
N GLN A 133 6.46 -2.34 10.30
CA GLN A 133 5.72 -2.60 9.05
C GLN A 133 5.94 -4.03 8.54
N ARG A 134 7.12 -4.63 8.75
CA ARG A 134 7.40 -6.03 8.40
C ARG A 134 6.58 -7.04 9.19
N THR A 135 6.01 -6.65 10.32
CA THR A 135 5.11 -7.51 11.10
C THR A 135 3.64 -7.38 10.71
N VAL A 136 3.30 -6.41 9.85
CA VAL A 136 1.93 -6.22 9.36
C VAL A 136 1.72 -7.14 8.17
N LEU A 137 1.27 -8.34 8.45
CA LEU A 137 1.12 -9.41 7.46
C LEU A 137 -0.36 -9.77 7.26
N SER A 138 -0.71 -10.16 6.04
CA SER A 138 -2.01 -10.74 5.70
C SER A 138 -1.79 -12.03 4.90
N GLY A 139 -2.42 -13.10 5.32
CA GLY A 139 -2.42 -14.41 4.68
C GLY A 139 -3.58 -15.26 5.17
N ASN A 140 -3.58 -16.56 4.87
CA ASN A 140 -4.62 -17.49 5.29
C ASN A 140 -6.05 -17.02 4.94
N SER A 141 -6.20 -16.39 3.77
CA SER A 141 -7.51 -15.99 3.28
C SER A 141 -8.37 -17.21 2.91
N PRO A 142 -9.72 -17.07 2.79
CA PRO A 142 -10.54 -18.14 2.23
C PRO A 142 -10.02 -18.69 0.91
N ALA A 143 -9.53 -17.81 0.01
CA ALA A 143 -8.91 -18.23 -1.24
C ALA A 143 -7.62 -19.06 -1.03
N ASP A 144 -6.78 -18.70 -0.06
CA ASP A 144 -5.57 -19.49 0.25
C ASP A 144 -5.94 -20.88 0.77
N ARG A 145 -6.93 -21.00 1.67
CA ARG A 145 -7.37 -22.28 2.19
C ARG A 145 -7.99 -23.16 1.12
N PHE A 146 -8.74 -22.58 0.20
CA PHE A 146 -9.29 -23.30 -0.95
C PHE A 146 -8.18 -23.79 -1.89
N ASP A 147 -7.33 -22.86 -2.34
CA ASP A 147 -6.39 -23.09 -3.44
C ASP A 147 -5.14 -23.88 -3.02
N GLN A 148 -4.60 -23.59 -1.83
CA GLN A 148 -3.37 -24.21 -1.31
C GLN A 148 -3.65 -25.17 -0.16
N GLY A 149 -4.69 -24.90 0.65
CA GLY A 149 -5.06 -25.72 1.79
C GLY A 149 -5.95 -26.91 1.48
N GLY A 150 -6.52 -26.98 0.25
CA GLY A 150 -7.41 -28.08 -0.17
C GLY A 150 -8.79 -28.05 0.49
N GLU A 151 -9.18 -26.95 1.14
CA GLU A 151 -10.50 -26.78 1.76
C GLU A 151 -11.56 -26.42 0.71
N THR A 152 -12.15 -27.42 0.05
CA THR A 152 -13.08 -27.22 -1.09
C THR A 152 -14.31 -26.36 -0.78
N GLY A 153 -14.71 -26.25 0.48
CA GLY A 153 -15.80 -25.40 0.95
C GLY A 153 -15.39 -24.01 1.44
N ALA A 154 -14.09 -23.63 1.38
CA ALA A 154 -13.62 -22.36 1.92
C ALA A 154 -14.12 -21.14 1.14
N ILE A 155 -14.47 -21.28 -0.12
CA ILE A 155 -15.06 -20.22 -0.96
C ILE A 155 -16.31 -20.72 -1.71
N PRO A 156 -17.30 -19.85 -1.94
CA PRO A 156 -18.53 -20.23 -2.65
C PRO A 156 -18.25 -20.55 -4.12
N GLU A 157 -19.15 -21.33 -4.75
CA GLU A 157 -19.02 -21.77 -6.15
C GLU A 157 -18.78 -20.62 -7.14
N ALA A 158 -19.46 -19.49 -6.98
CA ALA A 158 -19.25 -18.30 -7.80
C ALA A 158 -17.80 -17.81 -7.71
N ALA A 159 -17.21 -17.78 -6.50
CA ALA A 159 -15.81 -17.39 -6.31
C ALA A 159 -14.82 -18.43 -6.89
N GLN A 160 -15.18 -19.72 -6.89
CA GLN A 160 -14.36 -20.75 -7.56
C GLN A 160 -14.33 -20.53 -9.08
N LYS A 161 -15.49 -20.21 -9.70
CA LYS A 161 -15.55 -19.79 -11.10
C LYS A 161 -14.73 -18.52 -11.35
N GLY A 162 -14.83 -17.55 -10.44
CA GLY A 162 -14.05 -16.32 -10.45
C GLY A 162 -12.53 -16.57 -10.39
N LEU A 163 -12.06 -17.53 -9.61
CA LEU A 163 -10.64 -17.93 -9.56
C LEU A 163 -10.16 -18.48 -10.92
N ILE A 164 -10.98 -19.31 -11.57
CA ILE A 164 -10.68 -19.82 -12.91
C ILE A 164 -10.56 -18.67 -13.91
N LEU A 165 -11.55 -17.75 -13.90
CA LEU A 165 -11.52 -16.55 -14.74
C LEU A 165 -10.28 -15.69 -14.47
N PHE A 166 -9.92 -15.47 -13.21
CA PHE A 166 -8.75 -14.72 -12.79
C PHE A 166 -7.45 -15.27 -13.39
N ARG A 167 -7.35 -16.59 -13.49
CA ARG A 167 -6.18 -17.30 -14.05
C ARG A 167 -6.16 -17.32 -15.58
N ASP A 168 -7.32 -17.49 -16.20
CA ASP A 168 -7.45 -17.75 -17.63
C ASP A 168 -7.98 -16.53 -18.40
N LYS A 169 -9.27 -16.46 -18.66
CA LYS A 169 -9.90 -15.48 -19.55
C LYS A 169 -9.63 -14.04 -19.13
N ALA A 170 -9.73 -13.73 -17.83
CA ALA A 170 -9.49 -12.39 -17.31
C ALA A 170 -7.99 -12.01 -17.21
N ARG A 171 -7.07 -12.97 -17.37
CA ARG A 171 -5.63 -12.77 -17.46
C ARG A 171 -4.98 -12.02 -16.28
N CYS A 172 -5.65 -11.94 -15.15
CA CYS A 172 -5.21 -11.14 -14.00
C CYS A 172 -3.85 -11.61 -13.45
N THR A 173 -3.57 -12.93 -13.55
CA THR A 173 -2.29 -13.53 -13.14
C THR A 173 -1.08 -13.06 -13.96
N LYS A 174 -1.27 -12.37 -15.09
CA LYS A 174 -0.15 -11.79 -15.86
C LYS A 174 0.60 -10.71 -15.08
N CYS A 175 -0.11 -10.01 -14.16
CA CYS A 175 0.45 -9.02 -13.26
C CYS A 175 0.25 -9.43 -11.79
N HIS A 176 -0.92 -9.98 -11.43
CA HIS A 176 -1.27 -10.35 -10.06
C HIS A 176 -0.98 -11.84 -9.78
N SER A 177 0.30 -12.20 -9.76
CA SER A 177 0.78 -13.58 -9.58
C SER A 177 1.39 -13.84 -8.21
N GLY A 178 1.66 -15.12 -7.92
CA GLY A 178 2.30 -15.55 -6.67
C GLY A 178 1.43 -15.38 -5.42
N PHE A 179 1.99 -15.73 -4.27
CA PHE A 179 1.28 -15.73 -2.98
C PHE A 179 0.78 -14.34 -2.55
N ASN A 180 1.42 -13.28 -3.04
CA ASN A 180 1.06 -11.89 -2.70
C ASN A 180 0.26 -11.19 -3.80
N PHE A 181 -0.13 -11.91 -4.85
CA PHE A 181 -0.92 -11.39 -5.98
C PHE A 181 -0.32 -10.11 -6.58
N THR A 182 0.97 -10.12 -6.86
CA THR A 182 1.72 -9.04 -7.52
C THR A 182 2.99 -9.60 -8.15
N ASP A 183 3.35 -9.09 -9.32
CA ASP A 183 4.64 -9.34 -9.97
C ASP A 183 5.70 -8.30 -9.59
N GLU A 184 5.33 -7.30 -8.76
CA GLU A 184 6.16 -6.16 -8.34
C GLU A 184 6.70 -5.30 -9.50
N LYS A 185 6.18 -5.48 -10.73
CA LYS A 185 6.55 -4.70 -11.92
C LYS A 185 5.66 -3.47 -12.08
N PHE A 186 5.94 -2.69 -13.12
CA PHE A 186 5.26 -1.42 -13.39
C PHE A 186 4.51 -1.50 -14.72
N HIS A 187 3.22 -1.14 -14.71
CA HIS A 187 2.34 -1.24 -15.87
C HIS A 187 1.55 0.05 -16.06
N ASN A 188 1.39 0.47 -17.30
CA ASN A 188 0.55 1.61 -17.68
C ASN A 188 -0.84 1.10 -18.08
N LEU A 189 -1.86 1.42 -17.27
CA LEU A 189 -3.25 1.05 -17.51
C LEU A 189 -4.04 2.19 -18.20
N GLY A 190 -3.41 3.34 -18.42
CA GLY A 190 -4.05 4.55 -18.96
C GLY A 190 -4.82 5.38 -17.94
N ILE A 191 -4.60 5.17 -16.64
CA ILE A 191 -5.24 5.97 -15.60
C ILE A 191 -4.79 7.44 -15.73
N GLY A 192 -5.78 8.37 -15.83
CA GLY A 192 -5.54 9.81 -15.99
C GLY A 192 -5.46 10.29 -17.44
N TRP A 193 -5.29 9.40 -18.41
CA TRP A 193 -5.22 9.79 -19.83
C TRP A 193 -6.56 10.24 -20.41
N ASP A 194 -7.65 9.75 -19.83
CA ASP A 194 -9.03 10.05 -20.24
C ASP A 194 -9.49 11.46 -19.82
N ASP A 195 -8.85 12.06 -18.83
CA ASP A 195 -9.18 13.37 -18.30
C ASP A 195 -8.00 14.39 -18.40
N ASN A 196 -6.97 14.04 -19.15
CA ASN A 196 -5.74 14.83 -19.36
C ASN A 196 -4.99 15.17 -18.04
N LYS A 197 -5.15 14.35 -17.01
CA LYS A 197 -4.47 14.48 -15.72
C LYS A 197 -3.45 13.35 -15.52
N VAL A 198 -2.58 13.18 -16.51
CA VAL A 198 -1.59 12.12 -16.51
C VAL A 198 -0.59 12.29 -15.37
N ASP A 199 -0.56 11.33 -14.44
CA ASP A 199 0.56 11.17 -13.53
C ASP A 199 1.64 10.37 -14.25
N LEU A 200 2.85 10.93 -14.36
CA LEU A 200 3.95 10.32 -15.12
C LEU A 200 4.49 9.03 -14.48
N GLY A 201 4.08 8.71 -13.25
CA GLY A 201 4.36 7.43 -12.57
C GLY A 201 5.86 7.12 -12.48
N ARG A 202 6.23 5.91 -12.89
CA ARG A 202 7.58 5.37 -12.84
C ARG A 202 8.59 6.20 -13.65
N TYR A 203 8.16 6.83 -14.72
CA TYR A 203 9.00 7.73 -15.51
C TYR A 203 9.69 8.80 -14.67
N MET A 204 9.01 9.33 -13.64
CA MET A 204 9.60 10.35 -12.76
C MET A 204 10.83 9.84 -11.98
N VAL A 205 10.98 8.53 -11.88
CA VAL A 205 12.09 7.89 -11.16
C VAL A 205 13.22 7.48 -12.11
N THR A 206 12.88 6.94 -13.26
CA THR A 206 13.84 6.30 -14.17
C THR A 206 14.21 7.14 -15.39
N GLN A 207 13.36 8.10 -15.75
CA GLN A 207 13.44 8.87 -17.00
C GLN A 207 13.37 7.97 -18.26
N ASN A 208 12.90 6.73 -18.12
CA ASN A 208 12.68 5.83 -19.24
C ASN A 208 11.30 6.12 -19.89
N PRO A 209 11.22 6.54 -21.17
CA PRO A 209 9.96 6.85 -21.85
C PRO A 209 8.96 5.67 -21.86
N GLU A 210 9.44 4.44 -21.90
CA GLU A 210 8.60 3.23 -21.89
C GLU A 210 7.82 3.06 -20.55
N GLU A 211 8.27 3.72 -19.48
CA GLU A 211 7.64 3.67 -18.16
C GLU A 211 6.72 4.88 -17.87
N LEU A 212 6.42 5.69 -18.88
CA LEU A 212 5.55 6.85 -18.73
C LEU A 212 4.13 6.41 -18.38
N GLY A 213 3.61 6.92 -17.24
CA GLY A 213 2.29 6.55 -16.72
C GLY A 213 2.21 5.13 -16.14
N ALA A 214 3.34 4.46 -15.96
CA ALA A 214 3.40 3.13 -15.36
C ALA A 214 3.44 3.21 -13.82
N PHE A 215 2.71 2.29 -13.17
CA PHE A 215 2.64 2.16 -11.72
C PHE A 215 2.87 0.71 -11.30
N LYS A 216 3.41 0.54 -10.10
CA LYS A 216 3.68 -0.78 -9.55
C LYS A 216 2.38 -1.54 -9.34
N THR A 217 2.36 -2.82 -9.74
CA THR A 217 1.28 -3.75 -9.42
C THR A 217 1.15 -3.88 -7.90
N PRO A 218 0.04 -3.44 -7.29
CA PRO A 218 -0.17 -3.64 -5.85
C PRO A 218 -0.56 -5.08 -5.55
N THR A 219 -0.36 -5.51 -4.29
CA THR A 219 -0.97 -6.75 -3.81
C THR A 219 -2.50 -6.66 -3.88
N LEU A 220 -3.18 -7.79 -4.15
CA LEU A 220 -4.65 -7.89 -4.03
C LEU A 220 -5.10 -8.42 -2.67
N ARG A 221 -4.20 -8.70 -1.76
CA ARG A 221 -4.61 -9.09 -0.41
C ARG A 221 -5.37 -7.96 0.26
N GLU A 222 -6.43 -8.29 0.99
CA GLU A 222 -7.36 -7.34 1.63
C GLU A 222 -8.06 -6.37 0.65
N ILE A 223 -8.10 -6.69 -0.64
CA ILE A 223 -8.57 -5.77 -1.67
C ILE A 223 -10.02 -5.33 -1.46
N ALA A 224 -10.89 -6.18 -0.90
CA ALA A 224 -12.27 -5.81 -0.62
C ALA A 224 -12.44 -4.74 0.49
N ARG A 225 -11.37 -4.45 1.24
CA ARG A 225 -11.37 -3.48 2.36
C ARG A 225 -10.61 -2.19 2.05
N SER A 226 -9.89 -2.14 0.93
CA SER A 226 -8.95 -1.05 0.61
C SER A 226 -9.48 -0.05 -0.41
N ALA A 227 -10.79 -0.03 -0.67
CA ALA A 227 -11.40 1.00 -1.52
C ALA A 227 -11.12 2.42 -1.02
N PRO A 228 -11.04 3.44 -1.90
CA PRO A 228 -11.17 3.37 -3.36
C PRO A 228 -9.90 2.89 -4.05
N TYR A 229 -10.03 2.46 -5.31
CA TYR A 229 -9.01 1.75 -6.05
C TYR A 229 -8.28 2.64 -7.06
N MET A 230 -7.12 2.14 -7.54
CA MET A 230 -6.10 2.77 -8.38
C MET A 230 -5.26 3.79 -7.60
N HIS A 231 -4.15 4.21 -8.21
CA HIS A 231 -3.22 5.15 -7.56
C HIS A 231 -3.85 6.54 -7.29
N ASP A 232 -4.92 6.89 -7.99
CA ASP A 232 -5.67 8.14 -7.82
C ASP A 232 -7.02 7.97 -7.11
N GLY A 233 -7.37 6.72 -6.74
CA GLY A 233 -8.58 6.40 -6.01
C GLY A 233 -9.89 6.63 -6.79
N ARG A 234 -9.87 6.57 -8.14
CA ARG A 234 -11.02 6.89 -8.99
C ARG A 234 -12.18 5.90 -8.91
N PHE A 235 -11.92 4.62 -8.64
CA PHE A 235 -12.97 3.61 -8.56
C PHE A 235 -13.36 3.30 -7.12
N LYS A 236 -14.66 3.27 -6.86
CA LYS A 236 -15.21 3.06 -5.52
C LYS A 236 -15.48 1.59 -5.22
N THR A 237 -15.67 0.77 -6.25
CA THR A 237 -16.08 -0.64 -6.15
C THR A 237 -15.18 -1.54 -6.97
N LEU A 238 -15.09 -2.83 -6.57
CA LEU A 238 -14.40 -3.85 -7.37
C LEU A 238 -15.09 -4.09 -8.72
N ALA A 239 -16.39 -3.90 -8.80
CA ALA A 239 -17.12 -4.01 -10.05
C ALA A 239 -16.65 -2.94 -11.07
N GLU A 240 -16.48 -1.69 -10.63
CA GLU A 240 -15.91 -0.62 -11.49
C GLU A 240 -14.50 -0.94 -11.95
N VAL A 241 -13.67 -1.54 -11.09
CA VAL A 241 -12.31 -1.99 -11.44
C VAL A 241 -12.35 -3.10 -12.49
N VAL A 242 -13.21 -4.11 -12.30
CA VAL A 242 -13.36 -5.22 -13.26
C VAL A 242 -13.89 -4.71 -14.60
N ASP A 243 -14.87 -3.79 -14.59
CA ASP A 243 -15.38 -3.14 -15.81
C ASP A 243 -14.29 -2.34 -16.55
N PHE A 244 -13.42 -1.66 -15.83
CA PHE A 244 -12.29 -0.95 -16.40
C PHE A 244 -11.32 -1.90 -17.13
N TYR A 245 -10.94 -2.99 -16.47
CA TYR A 245 -10.10 -4.02 -17.10
C TYR A 245 -10.82 -4.74 -18.26
N ASN A 246 -12.13 -5.00 -18.12
CA ASN A 246 -12.93 -5.63 -19.18
C ASN A 246 -12.94 -4.80 -20.47
N LYS A 247 -12.87 -3.46 -20.37
CA LYS A 247 -12.74 -2.54 -21.49
C LYS A 247 -11.32 -2.44 -22.06
N GLY A 248 -10.31 -3.02 -21.40
CA GLY A 248 -8.90 -2.93 -21.80
C GLY A 248 -8.22 -1.63 -21.37
N GLY A 249 -8.60 -1.05 -20.23
CA GLY A 249 -8.03 0.20 -19.72
C GLY A 249 -8.37 1.42 -20.58
N VAL A 250 -7.51 2.44 -20.56
CA VAL A 250 -7.62 3.62 -21.43
C VAL A 250 -6.45 3.65 -22.42
N LYS A 251 -6.78 3.70 -23.70
CA LYS A 251 -5.77 3.68 -24.78
C LYS A 251 -4.87 4.90 -24.72
N ASN A 252 -3.57 4.68 -24.81
CA ASN A 252 -2.56 5.71 -24.87
C ASN A 252 -1.27 5.14 -25.51
N PRO A 253 -0.32 6.00 -25.94
CA PRO A 253 0.88 5.53 -26.66
C PRO A 253 1.81 4.61 -25.86
N HIS A 254 1.74 4.63 -24.51
CA HIS A 254 2.59 3.86 -23.59
C HIS A 254 1.80 2.80 -22.83
N GLN A 255 0.56 2.50 -23.26
CA GLN A 255 -0.26 1.47 -22.59
C GLN A 255 0.42 0.09 -22.68
N ASP A 256 0.47 -0.60 -21.52
CA ASP A 256 0.99 -1.95 -21.46
C ASP A 256 0.19 -2.89 -22.38
N ASN A 257 0.89 -3.68 -23.18
CA ASN A 257 0.31 -4.63 -24.16
C ASN A 257 -0.43 -5.80 -23.50
N LEU A 258 -0.24 -6.03 -22.21
CA LEU A 258 -1.01 -7.00 -21.43
C LEU A 258 -2.44 -6.54 -21.16
N VAL A 259 -2.71 -5.23 -21.27
CA VAL A 259 -4.00 -4.61 -20.98
C VAL A 259 -4.85 -4.55 -22.25
N ILE A 260 -5.67 -5.56 -22.43
CA ILE A 260 -6.55 -5.73 -23.59
C ILE A 260 -8.00 -5.92 -23.15
N PRO A 261 -9.01 -5.68 -24.01
CA PRO A 261 -10.40 -6.06 -23.73
C PRO A 261 -10.53 -7.55 -23.40
N LEU A 262 -11.31 -7.89 -22.38
CA LEU A 262 -11.41 -9.26 -21.87
C LEU A 262 -12.69 -9.98 -22.31
N GLU A 263 -13.69 -9.21 -22.79
CA GLU A 263 -14.98 -9.74 -23.27
C GLU A 263 -15.69 -10.62 -22.23
N LEU A 264 -15.61 -10.21 -20.95
CA LEU A 264 -16.33 -10.89 -19.86
C LEU A 264 -17.81 -10.54 -19.91
N THR A 265 -18.65 -11.55 -19.75
CA THR A 265 -20.10 -11.39 -19.51
C THR A 265 -20.36 -10.80 -18.13
N ASP A 266 -21.59 -10.31 -17.87
CA ASP A 266 -21.94 -9.76 -16.56
C ASP A 266 -21.83 -10.81 -15.43
N GLN A 267 -22.17 -12.08 -15.72
CA GLN A 267 -21.99 -13.16 -14.76
C GLN A 267 -20.53 -13.43 -14.45
N GLU A 268 -19.66 -13.46 -15.47
CA GLU A 268 -18.21 -13.66 -15.28
C GLU A 268 -17.58 -12.52 -14.48
N LYS A 269 -18.01 -11.26 -14.70
CA LYS A 269 -17.59 -10.11 -13.89
C LYS A 269 -18.02 -10.25 -12.44
N HIS A 270 -19.24 -10.69 -12.20
CA HIS A 270 -19.76 -10.95 -10.85
C HIS A 270 -18.95 -12.05 -10.15
N ASP A 271 -18.69 -13.17 -10.82
CA ASP A 271 -17.91 -14.29 -10.27
C ASP A 271 -16.48 -13.86 -9.94
N LEU A 272 -15.86 -13.06 -10.82
CA LEU A 272 -14.52 -12.50 -10.60
C LEU A 272 -14.48 -11.57 -9.38
N VAL A 273 -15.45 -10.69 -9.20
CA VAL A 273 -15.60 -9.86 -8.00
C VAL A 273 -15.78 -10.74 -6.77
N GLY A 274 -16.58 -11.80 -6.86
CA GLY A 274 -16.76 -12.78 -5.80
C GLY A 274 -15.44 -13.41 -5.36
N PHE A 275 -14.58 -13.78 -6.31
CA PHE A 275 -13.24 -14.27 -6.00
C PHE A 275 -12.38 -13.21 -5.29
N LEU A 276 -12.32 -11.99 -5.82
CA LEU A 276 -11.51 -10.91 -5.22
C LEU A 276 -11.91 -10.63 -3.76
N GLN A 277 -13.18 -10.79 -3.40
CA GLN A 277 -13.66 -10.65 -2.03
C GLN A 277 -13.15 -11.74 -1.08
N THR A 278 -12.72 -12.89 -1.58
CA THR A 278 -12.15 -13.98 -0.78
C THR A 278 -10.68 -13.81 -0.42
N LEU A 279 -10.03 -12.73 -0.90
CA LEU A 279 -8.61 -12.43 -0.65
C LEU A 279 -8.35 -11.70 0.67
N ASN A 280 -9.37 -11.49 1.49
CA ASN A 280 -9.21 -10.94 2.84
C ASN A 280 -8.67 -12.02 3.78
N GLY A 281 -7.54 -11.75 4.40
CA GLY A 281 -6.81 -12.71 5.22
C GLY A 281 -6.75 -12.35 6.71
N GLU A 282 -5.81 -12.98 7.37
CA GLU A 282 -5.54 -12.88 8.81
C GLU A 282 -4.09 -12.45 9.05
N GLY A 283 -3.76 -12.13 10.31
CA GLY A 283 -2.39 -11.86 10.78
C GLY A 283 -2.15 -10.40 11.20
N TRP A 284 -2.90 -9.43 10.71
CA TRP A 284 -2.75 -8.01 11.01
C TRP A 284 -3.76 -7.44 12.03
N GLN A 285 -4.80 -8.19 12.37
CA GLN A 285 -5.93 -7.74 13.21
C GLN A 285 -5.51 -7.35 14.63
N HIS A 286 -4.35 -7.86 15.10
CA HIS A 286 -3.77 -7.50 16.40
C HIS A 286 -3.12 -6.12 16.42
N VAL A 287 -2.92 -5.47 15.28
CA VAL A 287 -2.27 -4.17 15.20
C VAL A 287 -3.21 -3.09 15.69
N THR A 288 -2.87 -2.51 16.83
CA THR A 288 -3.64 -1.45 17.49
C THR A 288 -2.76 -0.25 17.84
N ALA A 289 -3.39 0.92 17.95
CA ALA A 289 -2.69 2.10 18.46
C ALA A 289 -2.16 1.88 19.88
N PRO A 290 -1.00 2.46 20.23
CA PRO A 290 -0.50 2.45 21.60
C PRO A 290 -1.49 3.12 22.57
N LYS A 291 -1.61 2.59 23.79
CA LYS A 291 -2.42 3.22 24.86
C LYS A 291 -1.81 4.54 25.36
N ALA A 292 -0.49 4.67 25.27
CA ALA A 292 0.25 5.87 25.66
C ALA A 292 1.53 5.98 24.84
N PHE A 293 2.03 7.19 24.69
CA PHE A 293 3.29 7.48 24.02
C PHE A 293 4.37 7.88 25.04
N PRO A 294 5.66 7.66 24.71
CA PRO A 294 6.79 8.09 25.52
C PRO A 294 6.73 9.60 25.84
N LYS A 295 7.04 9.97 27.08
CA LYS A 295 7.08 11.38 27.56
C LYS A 295 8.49 11.93 27.58
#